data_75efb4c15620d263d2120ff6223f55f3
#
_entry.id   75efb4c15620d263d2120ff6223f55f3
#
_cell.length_a   1.000
_cell.length_b   1.000
_cell.length_c   1.000
_cell.angle_alpha   90.00
_cell.angle_beta   90.00
_cell.angle_gamma   90.00
#
_symmetry.space_group_name_H-M   'P 1'
#
loop_
_entity.id
_entity.type
_entity.pdbx_description
1 polymer ?
#
loop_
_entity_poly.entity_id
_entity_poly.type
_entity_poly.pdbx_seq_one_letter_code
_entity_poly.pdbx_strand_id
1 'polypeptide(L)'
;MLTGMNDSVLKGMKRSDVKFKAIGSGHYVFDGIKGRAGYKEVDNSLGFSKYTKQLIEDWLEVSKAHFVVTGVDDIDNQPLIPYIKTNHEVKDFNLNGSNADVVNKLIGKLLPFRINSTRFRNTKSDILMRVTEDAYLVSQGLNNTVNVVTRSYSGGVEADHNRNLSAMMETQAQIGKGESIAESIKNAKVLHSDILSDYDHNERFKRHEIPTTTIAPHGIRCTGDSNKKDQITRKLKNLGIDLVKNEKKCTAFLECFDCPYHILVASELDIWLMLSFYEQVTEIKEIPSQNSIPKKKLYEIEAILSRTLTRFEQKAPEQYASAKEKMEISPHPLFTNLRGLVDTLEVFNV
;
A
#
# COMPACT_ATOMS: atom_id res chain seq x y z
N MET A 1 12.35 -11.69 -6.98
CA MET A 1 11.33 -10.79 -6.36
C MET A 1 11.56 -10.64 -4.87
N LEU A 2 11.50 -11.70 -4.08
CA LEU A 2 11.56 -11.63 -2.61
C LEU A 2 12.88 -11.05 -2.06
N THR A 3 14.04 -11.41 -2.63
CA THR A 3 15.35 -10.92 -2.20
C THR A 3 15.76 -9.57 -2.80
N GLY A 4 15.10 -9.10 -3.86
CA GLY A 4 15.53 -7.92 -4.62
C GLY A 4 16.74 -8.11 -5.53
N MET A 5 17.39 -9.24 -5.45
CA MET A 5 18.57 -9.54 -6.28
C MET A 5 18.21 -9.72 -7.76
N ASN A 6 19.14 -9.37 -8.64
CA ASN A 6 19.04 -9.67 -10.05
C ASN A 6 19.13 -11.19 -10.29
N ASP A 7 18.47 -11.68 -11.33
CA ASP A 7 18.57 -13.09 -11.73
C ASP A 7 20.00 -13.51 -12.07
N SER A 8 20.79 -12.60 -12.66
CA SER A 8 22.23 -12.85 -12.94
C SER A 8 23.07 -13.02 -11.68
N VAL A 9 22.70 -12.35 -10.58
CA VAL A 9 23.38 -12.53 -9.28
C VAL A 9 23.01 -13.88 -8.69
N LEU A 10 21.70 -14.18 -8.64
CA LEU A 10 21.22 -15.47 -8.10
C LEU A 10 21.75 -16.68 -8.88
N LYS A 11 21.89 -16.56 -10.22
CA LYS A 11 22.46 -17.61 -11.07
C LYS A 11 23.95 -17.86 -10.81
N GLY A 12 24.71 -16.80 -10.50
CA GLY A 12 26.12 -16.89 -10.20
C GLY A 12 26.43 -17.32 -8.77
N MET A 13 25.42 -17.45 -7.91
CA MET A 13 25.61 -17.84 -6.52
C MET A 13 25.72 -19.36 -6.37
N LYS A 14 26.60 -19.75 -5.48
CA LYS A 14 26.73 -21.13 -5.00
C LYS A 14 25.91 -21.31 -3.73
N ARG A 15 25.63 -22.55 -3.38
CA ARG A 15 24.92 -22.89 -2.14
C ARG A 15 25.69 -22.40 -0.90
N SER A 16 27.03 -22.53 -0.92
CA SER A 16 27.91 -22.04 0.16
C SER A 16 27.91 -20.53 0.38
N ASP A 17 27.48 -19.76 -0.63
CA ASP A 17 27.40 -18.29 -0.54
C ASP A 17 26.22 -17.82 0.30
N VAL A 18 25.22 -18.68 0.52
CA VAL A 18 24.02 -18.34 1.27
C VAL A 18 24.28 -18.41 2.78
N LYS A 19 24.69 -17.28 3.34
CA LYS A 19 24.90 -17.11 4.79
C LYS A 19 24.00 -16.00 5.29
N PHE A 20 22.93 -16.38 6.00
CA PHE A 20 21.97 -15.41 6.50
C PHE A 20 22.55 -14.56 7.62
N LYS A 21 22.40 -13.26 7.52
CA LYS A 21 22.68 -12.28 8.56
C LYS A 21 21.35 -11.63 8.98
N ALA A 22 21.06 -11.56 10.27
CA ALA A 22 19.89 -10.85 10.77
C ALA A 22 20.17 -9.34 10.79
N ILE A 23 19.18 -8.55 10.31
CA ILE A 23 19.19 -7.09 10.40
C ILE A 23 17.90 -6.65 11.10
N GLY A 24 18.03 -6.04 12.28
CA GLY A 24 16.86 -5.61 13.05
C GLY A 24 15.92 -6.76 13.41
N SER A 25 14.68 -6.42 13.76
CA SER A 25 13.67 -7.39 14.15
C SER A 25 13.00 -8.04 12.93
N GLY A 26 13.41 -9.28 12.63
CA GLY A 26 12.70 -10.13 11.66
C GLY A 26 13.08 -9.96 10.20
N HIS A 27 14.15 -9.22 9.88
CA HIS A 27 14.70 -9.12 8.54
C HIS A 27 16.06 -9.81 8.44
N TYR A 28 16.34 -10.35 7.27
CA TYR A 28 17.53 -11.12 6.96
C TYR A 28 18.16 -10.65 5.64
N VAL A 29 19.46 -10.79 5.53
CA VAL A 29 20.22 -10.57 4.29
C VAL A 29 21.16 -11.75 4.06
N PHE A 30 21.60 -11.93 2.84
CA PHE A 30 22.79 -12.67 2.48
C PHE A 30 23.55 -11.93 1.38
N ASP A 31 24.85 -12.09 1.34
CA ASP A 31 25.70 -11.34 0.43
C ASP A 31 25.64 -11.93 -0.99
N GLY A 32 25.76 -11.08 -1.99
CA GLY A 32 25.84 -11.46 -3.40
C GLY A 32 26.76 -10.52 -4.17
N ILE A 33 27.37 -11.01 -5.24
CA ILE A 33 28.30 -10.24 -6.06
C ILE A 33 27.69 -9.98 -7.44
N LYS A 34 27.71 -8.73 -7.88
CA LYS A 34 27.19 -8.30 -9.18
C LYS A 34 28.31 -8.20 -10.20
N GLY A 35 28.56 -9.28 -10.97
CA GLY A 35 29.64 -9.35 -11.95
C GLY A 35 29.63 -8.25 -13.01
N ARG A 36 28.45 -7.85 -13.50
CA ARG A 36 28.30 -6.78 -14.53
C ARG A 36 28.62 -5.36 -14.03
N ALA A 37 28.76 -5.16 -12.72
CA ALA A 37 29.07 -3.87 -12.12
C ALA A 37 30.46 -3.85 -11.50
N GLY A 38 31.45 -4.52 -12.09
CA GLY A 38 32.82 -4.58 -11.59
C GLY A 38 32.96 -5.36 -10.29
N TYR A 39 32.19 -6.45 -10.14
CA TYR A 39 32.14 -7.29 -8.94
C TYR A 39 31.72 -6.56 -7.67
N LYS A 40 30.89 -5.51 -7.83
CA LYS A 40 30.36 -4.77 -6.70
C LYS A 40 29.42 -5.63 -5.87
N GLU A 41 29.58 -5.58 -4.55
CA GLU A 41 28.66 -6.20 -3.61
C GLU A 41 27.23 -5.68 -3.81
N VAL A 42 26.27 -6.59 -3.62
CA VAL A 42 24.84 -6.24 -3.69
C VAL A 42 24.42 -5.67 -2.37
N ASP A 43 23.96 -4.43 -2.37
CA ASP A 43 23.39 -3.81 -1.18
C ASP A 43 22.01 -4.42 -0.88
N ASN A 44 21.90 -5.11 0.23
CA ASN A 44 20.68 -5.74 0.74
C ASN A 44 20.20 -5.07 2.03
N SER A 45 20.53 -3.80 2.25
CA SER A 45 20.26 -3.08 3.49
C SER A 45 18.78 -3.10 3.92
N LEU A 46 17.84 -3.23 2.96
CA LEU A 46 16.41 -3.39 3.28
C LEU A 46 16.04 -4.79 3.77
N GLY A 47 16.88 -5.80 3.50
CA GLY A 47 16.62 -7.17 3.90
C GLY A 47 15.37 -7.80 3.27
N PHE A 48 15.07 -9.01 3.72
CA PHE A 48 13.88 -9.76 3.36
C PHE A 48 13.30 -10.46 4.60
N SER A 49 12.02 -10.84 4.52
CA SER A 49 11.27 -11.38 5.65
C SER A 49 11.76 -12.76 6.10
N LYS A 50 11.40 -13.14 7.34
CA LYS A 50 11.60 -14.48 7.88
C LYS A 50 11.01 -15.57 6.96
N TYR A 51 9.86 -15.31 6.34
CA TYR A 51 9.24 -16.22 5.38
C TYR A 51 10.14 -16.47 4.16
N THR A 52 10.75 -15.43 3.62
CA THR A 52 11.67 -15.57 2.49
C THR A 52 12.93 -16.36 2.88
N LYS A 53 13.46 -16.15 4.10
CA LYS A 53 14.56 -16.93 4.65
C LYS A 53 14.18 -18.41 4.69
N GLN A 54 13.04 -18.75 5.28
CA GLN A 54 12.56 -20.13 5.38
C GLN A 54 12.42 -20.78 4.00
N LEU A 55 11.82 -20.08 3.03
CA LEU A 55 11.70 -20.58 1.66
C LEU A 55 13.07 -20.94 1.02
N ILE A 56 14.08 -20.14 1.29
CA ILE A 56 15.44 -20.40 0.77
C ILE A 56 16.07 -21.57 1.52
N GLU A 57 15.89 -21.69 2.82
CA GLU A 57 16.37 -22.83 3.62
C GLU A 57 15.72 -24.14 3.15
N ASP A 58 14.41 -24.17 2.98
CA ASP A 58 13.67 -25.32 2.45
C ASP A 58 14.17 -25.71 1.05
N TRP A 59 14.43 -24.70 0.19
CA TRP A 59 15.02 -24.94 -1.13
C TRP A 59 16.42 -25.54 -1.04
N LEU A 60 17.26 -25.08 -0.12
CA LEU A 60 18.59 -25.63 0.10
C LEU A 60 18.51 -27.10 0.54
N GLU A 61 17.58 -27.47 1.40
CA GLU A 61 17.38 -28.88 1.82
C GLU A 61 16.89 -29.76 0.67
N VAL A 62 15.83 -29.34 -0.03
CA VAL A 62 15.26 -30.09 -1.16
C VAL A 62 16.31 -30.28 -2.27
N SER A 63 17.01 -29.23 -2.64
CA SER A 63 18.04 -29.33 -3.68
C SER A 63 19.24 -30.17 -3.24
N LYS A 64 19.61 -30.17 -1.94
CA LYS A 64 20.61 -31.06 -1.38
C LYS A 64 20.23 -32.53 -1.54
N ALA A 65 18.99 -32.86 -1.15
CA ALA A 65 18.52 -34.25 -1.30
C ALA A 65 18.58 -34.70 -2.77
N HIS A 66 18.26 -33.80 -3.70
CA HIS A 66 18.34 -34.11 -5.13
C HIS A 66 19.77 -34.31 -5.62
N PHE A 67 20.76 -33.52 -5.17
CA PHE A 67 22.15 -33.70 -5.49
C PHE A 67 22.71 -35.05 -4.95
N VAL A 68 22.30 -35.43 -3.73
CA VAL A 68 22.67 -36.73 -3.17
C VAL A 68 22.18 -37.90 -4.04
N VAL A 69 20.92 -37.85 -4.47
CA VAL A 69 20.33 -38.88 -5.33
C VAL A 69 21.02 -38.95 -6.70
N THR A 70 21.47 -37.81 -7.23
CA THR A 70 22.16 -37.74 -8.52
C THR A 70 23.66 -38.04 -8.44
N GLY A 71 24.21 -38.33 -7.24
CA GLY A 71 25.63 -38.68 -7.04
C GLY A 71 26.58 -37.53 -7.34
N VAL A 72 26.14 -36.29 -7.10
CA VAL A 72 26.99 -35.10 -7.29
C VAL A 72 27.87 -34.90 -6.07
N ASP A 73 29.19 -34.91 -6.30
CA ASP A 73 30.18 -34.56 -5.29
C ASP A 73 30.22 -33.05 -5.05
N ASP A 74 30.73 -32.62 -3.90
CA ASP A 74 30.89 -31.20 -3.52
C ASP A 74 29.61 -30.37 -3.68
N ILE A 75 28.60 -30.79 -2.96
CA ILE A 75 27.25 -30.19 -3.00
C ILE A 75 27.28 -28.68 -2.68
N ASP A 76 28.15 -28.23 -1.78
CA ASP A 76 28.19 -26.84 -1.33
C ASP A 76 28.70 -25.87 -2.41
N ASN A 77 29.52 -26.36 -3.35
CA ASN A 77 29.95 -25.57 -4.50
C ASN A 77 28.98 -25.59 -5.69
N GLN A 78 27.90 -26.37 -5.61
CA GLN A 78 26.89 -26.38 -6.67
C GLN A 78 26.11 -25.07 -6.75
N PRO A 79 25.51 -24.73 -7.91
CA PRO A 79 24.69 -23.55 -8.08
C PRO A 79 23.54 -23.50 -7.06
N LEU A 80 23.22 -22.31 -6.54
CA LEU A 80 22.08 -22.11 -5.67
C LEU A 80 20.77 -22.49 -6.37
N ILE A 81 20.66 -22.18 -7.66
CA ILE A 81 19.51 -22.54 -8.49
C ILE A 81 20.03 -23.45 -9.63
N PRO A 82 20.04 -24.78 -9.45
CA PRO A 82 20.55 -25.71 -10.44
C PRO A 82 19.53 -26.01 -11.54
N TYR A 83 20.02 -26.30 -12.72
CA TYR A 83 19.31 -27.03 -13.74
C TYR A 83 19.97 -28.40 -13.92
N ILE A 84 19.26 -29.46 -13.58
CA ILE A 84 19.80 -30.85 -13.66
C ILE A 84 19.19 -31.50 -14.90
N LYS A 85 20.09 -31.90 -15.81
CA LYS A 85 19.70 -32.62 -17.03
C LYS A 85 19.40 -34.08 -16.73
N THR A 86 18.77 -34.75 -17.69
CA THR A 86 18.45 -36.20 -17.63
C THR A 86 19.71 -37.08 -17.52
N ASN A 87 20.86 -36.60 -17.95
CA ASN A 87 22.16 -37.27 -17.80
C ASN A 87 22.88 -36.91 -16.47
N HIS A 88 22.18 -36.34 -15.50
CA HIS A 88 22.70 -35.89 -14.20
C HIS A 88 23.71 -34.73 -14.25
N GLU A 89 23.97 -34.15 -15.44
CA GLU A 89 24.83 -32.96 -15.56
C GLU A 89 24.15 -31.76 -14.91
N VAL A 90 24.81 -31.10 -13.95
CA VAL A 90 24.33 -29.88 -13.27
C VAL A 90 24.80 -28.67 -14.05
N LYS A 91 23.86 -27.77 -14.35
CA LYS A 91 24.12 -26.46 -14.97
C LYS A 91 23.39 -25.36 -14.21
N ASP A 92 23.83 -24.13 -14.45
CA ASP A 92 23.11 -22.96 -13.97
C ASP A 92 21.72 -22.89 -14.62
N PHE A 93 20.71 -22.63 -13.82
CA PHE A 93 19.35 -22.44 -14.33
C PHE A 93 19.27 -21.16 -15.14
N ASN A 94 18.87 -21.29 -16.39
CA ASN A 94 18.69 -20.15 -17.28
C ASN A 94 17.23 -20.00 -17.69
N LEU A 95 16.58 -18.92 -17.22
CA LEU A 95 15.19 -18.56 -17.56
C LEU A 95 15.06 -17.91 -18.95
N ASN A 96 16.15 -17.75 -19.69
CA ASN A 96 16.11 -17.16 -21.03
C ASN A 96 15.73 -18.18 -22.11
N GLY A 97 14.97 -17.75 -23.10
CA GLY A 97 14.60 -18.57 -24.24
C GLY A 97 13.59 -19.70 -23.94
N SER A 98 13.85 -20.90 -24.45
CA SER A 98 12.94 -22.04 -24.40
C SER A 98 12.53 -22.50 -22.99
N ASN A 99 13.39 -22.30 -22.00
CA ASN A 99 13.09 -22.70 -20.62
C ASN A 99 12.00 -21.80 -19.99
N ALA A 100 12.05 -20.49 -20.27
CA ALA A 100 10.98 -19.58 -19.84
C ALA A 100 9.63 -19.95 -20.48
N ASP A 101 9.64 -20.39 -21.72
CA ASP A 101 8.43 -20.83 -22.41
C ASP A 101 7.85 -22.11 -21.84
N VAL A 102 8.68 -23.08 -21.43
CA VAL A 102 8.23 -24.31 -20.75
C VAL A 102 7.57 -23.98 -19.42
N VAL A 103 8.24 -23.16 -18.59
CA VAL A 103 7.66 -22.72 -17.29
C VAL A 103 6.36 -21.98 -17.51
N ASN A 104 6.30 -21.04 -18.47
CA ASN A 104 5.09 -20.29 -18.75
C ASN A 104 3.96 -21.15 -19.33
N LYS A 105 4.26 -22.23 -20.07
CA LYS A 105 3.26 -23.20 -20.52
C LYS A 105 2.66 -24.00 -19.36
N LEU A 106 3.48 -24.39 -18.39
CA LEU A 106 3.03 -25.13 -17.20
C LEU A 106 2.16 -24.25 -16.31
N ILE A 107 2.58 -23.02 -16.06
CA ILE A 107 1.90 -22.10 -15.14
C ILE A 107 0.77 -21.32 -15.85
N GLY A 108 0.81 -21.20 -17.17
CA GLY A 108 -0.18 -20.43 -17.95
C GLY A 108 -1.62 -20.93 -17.86
N LYS A 109 -1.83 -22.16 -17.36
CA LYS A 109 -3.17 -22.67 -16.98
C LYS A 109 -3.68 -22.09 -15.66
N LEU A 110 -2.76 -21.60 -14.82
CA LEU A 110 -3.05 -21.07 -13.46
C LEU A 110 -3.02 -19.55 -13.42
N LEU A 111 -2.21 -18.93 -14.28
CA LEU A 111 -2.01 -17.49 -14.29
C LEU A 111 -2.33 -16.89 -15.66
N PRO A 112 -3.10 -15.79 -15.73
CA PRO A 112 -3.49 -15.14 -16.99
C PRO A 112 -2.37 -14.31 -17.62
N PHE A 113 -1.12 -14.42 -17.15
CA PHE A 113 0.03 -13.63 -17.62
C PHE A 113 1.32 -14.45 -17.64
N ARG A 114 2.25 -14.03 -18.51
CA ARG A 114 3.60 -14.65 -18.57
C ARG A 114 4.47 -14.18 -17.40
N ILE A 115 5.18 -15.13 -16.81
CA ILE A 115 6.19 -14.88 -15.77
C ILE A 115 7.53 -14.56 -16.43
N ASN A 116 8.15 -13.45 -16.03
CA ASN A 116 9.53 -13.13 -16.36
C ASN A 116 10.18 -12.26 -15.26
N SER A 117 11.49 -12.19 -15.23
CA SER A 117 12.26 -11.49 -14.20
C SER A 117 11.99 -9.97 -14.23
N THR A 118 11.78 -9.39 -15.40
CA THR A 118 11.46 -7.96 -15.55
C THR A 118 10.13 -7.60 -14.90
N ARG A 119 9.08 -8.41 -15.12
CA ARG A 119 7.78 -8.19 -14.48
C ARG A 119 7.90 -8.23 -12.96
N PHE A 120 8.58 -9.21 -12.42
CA PHE A 120 8.78 -9.30 -10.97
C PHE A 120 9.53 -8.09 -10.40
N ARG A 121 10.51 -7.56 -11.14
CA ARG A 121 11.24 -6.37 -10.69
C ARG A 121 10.38 -5.12 -10.77
N ASN A 122 9.60 -4.95 -11.84
CA ASN A 122 8.68 -3.83 -11.96
C ASN A 122 7.64 -3.88 -10.83
N THR A 123 7.01 -5.03 -10.61
CA THR A 123 6.06 -5.20 -9.49
C THR A 123 6.69 -4.86 -8.14
N LYS A 124 7.94 -5.30 -7.87
CA LYS A 124 8.63 -4.94 -6.64
C LYS A 124 8.90 -3.44 -6.55
N SER A 125 9.32 -2.81 -7.67
CA SER A 125 9.52 -1.36 -7.74
C SER A 125 8.23 -0.60 -7.40
N ASP A 126 7.12 -1.00 -8.01
CA ASP A 126 5.83 -0.35 -7.83
C ASP A 126 5.34 -0.49 -6.38
N ILE A 127 5.46 -1.69 -5.79
CA ILE A 127 5.12 -1.92 -4.39
C ILE A 127 6.01 -1.06 -3.46
N LEU A 128 7.33 -1.05 -3.68
CA LEU A 128 8.24 -0.25 -2.86
C LEU A 128 7.96 1.24 -3.00
N MET A 129 7.74 1.75 -4.22
CA MET A 129 7.42 3.15 -4.45
C MET A 129 6.10 3.54 -3.79
N ARG A 130 5.08 2.69 -3.90
CA ARG A 130 3.78 2.91 -3.27
C ARG A 130 3.85 2.96 -1.74
N VAL A 131 4.69 2.11 -1.13
CA VAL A 131 4.84 2.03 0.33
C VAL A 131 5.76 3.12 0.86
N THR A 132 6.87 3.41 0.17
CA THR A 132 7.92 4.31 0.68
C THR A 132 7.80 5.74 0.16
N GLU A 133 7.23 5.95 -1.02
CA GLU A 133 7.19 7.22 -1.75
C GLU A 133 8.60 7.83 -1.97
N ASP A 134 9.64 6.98 -1.91
CA ASP A 134 11.04 7.38 -1.93
C ASP A 134 11.83 6.59 -2.98
N ALA A 135 12.26 7.29 -4.04
CA ALA A 135 13.05 6.69 -5.13
C ALA A 135 14.42 6.16 -4.67
N TYR A 136 14.98 6.72 -3.59
CA TYR A 136 16.23 6.23 -3.03
C TYR A 136 16.03 4.85 -2.38
N LEU A 137 15.00 4.68 -1.55
CA LEU A 137 14.67 3.39 -0.95
C LEU A 137 14.31 2.34 -2.00
N VAL A 138 13.60 2.73 -3.07
CA VAL A 138 13.35 1.84 -4.21
C VAL A 138 14.66 1.42 -4.87
N SER A 139 15.60 2.36 -5.04
CA SER A 139 16.91 2.07 -5.64
C SER A 139 17.71 1.05 -4.81
N GLN A 140 17.68 1.18 -3.50
CA GLN A 140 18.27 0.23 -2.58
C GLN A 140 17.59 -1.15 -2.69
N GLY A 141 16.26 -1.21 -2.62
CA GLY A 141 15.50 -2.46 -2.70
C GLY A 141 15.62 -3.22 -4.02
N LEU A 142 16.01 -2.53 -5.09
CA LEU A 142 16.25 -3.10 -6.42
C LEU A 142 17.74 -3.29 -6.72
N ASN A 143 18.63 -2.86 -5.85
CA ASN A 143 20.07 -2.84 -6.10
C ASN A 143 20.46 -2.10 -7.39
N ASN A 144 19.87 -0.93 -7.59
CA ASN A 144 20.11 -0.05 -8.72
C ASN A 144 20.53 1.34 -8.24
N THR A 145 20.98 2.19 -9.16
CA THR A 145 21.12 3.62 -8.87
C THR A 145 19.78 4.33 -9.00
N VAL A 146 19.61 5.47 -8.31
CA VAL A 146 18.40 6.30 -8.43
C VAL A 146 18.11 6.65 -9.89
N ASN A 147 19.13 7.00 -10.67
CA ASN A 147 18.98 7.30 -12.11
C ASN A 147 18.42 6.11 -12.92
N VAL A 148 18.79 4.87 -12.56
CA VAL A 148 18.23 3.68 -13.22
C VAL A 148 16.78 3.48 -12.78
N VAL A 149 16.47 3.72 -11.51
CA VAL A 149 15.08 3.62 -11.02
C VAL A 149 14.21 4.65 -11.73
N THR A 150 14.58 5.92 -11.75
CA THR A 150 13.80 6.98 -12.40
C THR A 150 13.64 6.78 -13.91
N ARG A 151 14.66 6.25 -14.59
CA ARG A 151 14.61 6.02 -16.03
C ARG A 151 13.86 4.76 -16.46
N SER A 152 13.99 3.66 -15.69
CA SER A 152 13.56 2.33 -16.13
C SER A 152 12.45 1.74 -15.31
N TYR A 153 12.19 2.26 -14.10
CA TYR A 153 11.21 1.72 -13.14
C TYR A 153 10.24 2.80 -12.64
N SER A 154 10.34 4.04 -13.10
CA SER A 154 9.39 5.12 -12.77
C SER A 154 8.13 5.10 -13.63
N GLY A 155 7.99 4.10 -14.48
CA GLY A 155 6.81 3.94 -15.33
C GLY A 155 5.50 3.84 -14.54
N GLY A 156 5.58 3.45 -13.27
CA GLY A 156 4.42 3.32 -12.38
C GLY A 156 3.43 2.26 -12.85
N VAL A 157 2.34 2.16 -12.14
CA VAL A 157 1.21 1.32 -12.52
C VAL A 157 0.31 2.12 -13.44
N GLU A 158 -0.10 1.55 -14.57
CA GLU A 158 -1.01 2.19 -15.53
C GLU A 158 -2.27 2.76 -14.85
N ALA A 159 -2.81 2.03 -13.88
CA ALA A 159 -3.95 2.50 -13.10
C ALA A 159 -3.66 3.79 -12.30
N ASP A 160 -2.44 3.94 -11.78
CA ASP A 160 -2.03 5.15 -11.04
C ASP A 160 -1.81 6.32 -12.00
N HIS A 161 -1.24 6.07 -13.19
CA HIS A 161 -1.12 7.09 -14.24
C HIS A 161 -2.50 7.57 -14.69
N ASN A 162 -3.41 6.65 -14.99
CA ASN A 162 -4.77 6.99 -15.41
C ASN A 162 -5.50 7.78 -14.33
N ARG A 163 -5.32 7.41 -13.06
CA ARG A 163 -5.88 8.16 -11.93
C ARG A 163 -5.33 9.58 -11.85
N ASN A 164 -4.01 9.76 -11.97
CA ASN A 164 -3.37 11.07 -11.90
C ASN A 164 -3.77 11.94 -13.09
N LEU A 165 -3.84 11.36 -14.31
CA LEU A 165 -4.34 12.07 -15.49
C LEU A 165 -5.81 12.47 -15.30
N SER A 166 -6.65 11.58 -14.79
CA SER A 166 -8.05 11.89 -14.52
C SER A 166 -8.19 13.01 -13.49
N ALA A 167 -7.38 13.02 -12.44
CA ALA A 167 -7.36 14.10 -11.46
C ALA A 167 -6.94 15.44 -12.08
N MET A 168 -5.94 15.42 -12.95
CA MET A 168 -5.50 16.63 -13.67
C MET A 168 -6.57 17.15 -14.63
N MET A 169 -7.20 16.27 -15.41
CA MET A 169 -8.29 16.62 -16.32
C MET A 169 -9.50 17.17 -15.59
N GLU A 170 -9.89 16.57 -14.47
CA GLU A 170 -10.97 17.06 -13.63
C GLU A 170 -10.69 18.46 -13.08
N THR A 171 -9.45 18.66 -12.57
CA THR A 171 -9.00 19.99 -12.11
C THR A 171 -9.13 21.03 -13.21
N GLN A 172 -8.63 20.74 -14.43
CA GLN A 172 -8.70 21.65 -15.57
C GLN A 172 -10.15 21.92 -15.99
N ALA A 173 -11.00 20.90 -16.01
CA ALA A 173 -12.41 21.04 -16.35
C ALA A 173 -13.16 21.95 -15.37
N GLN A 174 -12.90 21.84 -14.07
CA GLN A 174 -13.51 22.69 -13.06
C GLN A 174 -13.02 24.13 -13.14
N ILE A 175 -11.73 24.36 -13.36
CA ILE A 175 -11.18 25.70 -13.62
C ILE A 175 -11.85 26.31 -14.86
N GLY A 176 -12.04 25.54 -15.92
CA GLY A 176 -12.73 25.97 -17.14
C GLY A 176 -14.20 26.33 -16.91
N LYS A 177 -14.85 25.78 -15.88
CA LYS A 177 -16.21 26.13 -15.44
C LYS A 177 -16.28 27.36 -14.51
N GLY A 178 -15.11 27.95 -14.17
CA GLY A 178 -15.01 29.14 -13.34
C GLY A 178 -14.75 28.88 -11.86
N GLU A 179 -14.48 27.62 -11.47
CA GLU A 179 -14.07 27.30 -10.12
C GLU A 179 -12.65 27.82 -9.80
N SER A 180 -12.38 28.14 -8.56
CA SER A 180 -11.04 28.53 -8.14
C SER A 180 -10.05 27.36 -8.28
N ILE A 181 -8.78 27.64 -8.54
CA ILE A 181 -7.72 26.62 -8.65
C ILE A 181 -7.66 25.77 -7.37
N ALA A 182 -7.73 26.40 -6.21
CA ALA A 182 -7.67 25.70 -4.91
C ALA A 182 -8.85 24.74 -4.72
N GLU A 183 -10.05 25.13 -5.07
CA GLU A 183 -11.26 24.29 -4.96
C GLU A 183 -11.23 23.16 -5.99
N SER A 184 -10.80 23.44 -7.21
CA SER A 184 -10.66 22.43 -8.27
C SER A 184 -9.66 21.34 -7.91
N ILE A 185 -8.49 21.70 -7.33
CA ILE A 185 -7.49 20.73 -6.85
C ILE A 185 -8.06 19.89 -5.70
N LYS A 186 -8.78 20.52 -4.76
CA LYS A 186 -9.39 19.86 -3.62
C LYS A 186 -10.43 18.82 -4.08
N ASN A 187 -11.33 19.21 -4.98
CA ASN A 187 -12.36 18.33 -5.52
C ASN A 187 -11.75 17.15 -6.31
N ALA A 188 -10.76 17.42 -7.15
CA ALA A 188 -10.06 16.38 -7.89
C ALA A 188 -9.34 15.40 -6.94
N LYS A 189 -8.75 15.89 -5.84
CA LYS A 189 -8.11 15.04 -4.83
C LYS A 189 -9.12 14.13 -4.13
N VAL A 190 -10.29 14.62 -3.77
CA VAL A 190 -11.36 13.80 -3.18
C VAL A 190 -11.81 12.71 -4.14
N LEU A 191 -12.01 13.04 -5.41
CA LEU A 191 -12.48 12.11 -6.44
C LEU A 191 -11.45 11.04 -6.81
N HIS A 192 -10.17 11.39 -6.79
CA HIS A 192 -9.08 10.55 -7.32
C HIS A 192 -8.02 10.17 -6.29
N SER A 193 -8.25 10.39 -4.95
CA SER A 193 -7.33 9.94 -3.91
C SER A 193 -7.07 8.42 -3.98
N ASP A 194 -5.89 7.98 -3.59
CA ASP A 194 -5.60 6.54 -3.55
C ASP A 194 -6.31 5.87 -2.38
N ILE A 195 -6.64 4.59 -2.56
CA ILE A 195 -7.14 3.71 -1.51
C ILE A 195 -6.04 2.69 -1.23
N LEU A 196 -5.46 2.74 -0.04
CA LEU A 196 -4.42 1.80 0.38
C LEU A 196 -5.06 0.49 0.85
N SER A 197 -4.39 -0.63 0.60
CA SER A 197 -4.71 -1.85 1.34
C SER A 197 -4.28 -1.68 2.81
N ASP A 198 -4.84 -2.48 3.71
CA ASP A 198 -4.42 -2.47 5.12
C ASP A 198 -2.94 -2.83 5.28
N TYR A 199 -2.44 -3.72 4.43
CA TYR A 199 -1.03 -4.06 4.35
C TYR A 199 -0.16 -2.87 3.92
N ASP A 200 -0.49 -2.19 2.81
CA ASP A 200 0.27 -1.02 2.32
C ASP A 200 0.30 0.11 3.35
N HIS A 201 -0.84 0.35 4.00
CA HIS A 201 -0.95 1.33 5.08
C HIS A 201 -0.01 0.98 6.25
N ASN A 202 -0.09 -0.26 6.76
CA ASN A 202 0.72 -0.69 7.88
C ASN A 202 2.22 -0.63 7.57
N GLU A 203 2.65 -1.07 6.39
CA GLU A 203 4.05 -1.01 5.99
C GLU A 203 4.56 0.43 5.81
N ARG A 204 3.74 1.32 5.24
CA ARG A 204 4.07 2.74 5.06
C ARG A 204 4.33 3.42 6.40
N PHE A 205 3.46 3.21 7.39
CA PHE A 205 3.52 3.94 8.67
C PHE A 205 4.45 3.29 9.69
N LYS A 206 4.66 1.98 9.68
CA LYS A 206 5.68 1.31 10.50
C LYS A 206 7.10 1.83 10.24
N ARG A 207 7.44 2.12 8.98
CA ARG A 207 8.79 2.54 8.59
C ARG A 207 9.12 3.97 8.99
N HIS A 208 8.13 4.82 9.11
CA HIS A 208 8.36 6.24 9.39
C HIS A 208 8.28 6.59 10.88
N GLU A 209 8.17 5.58 11.77
CA GLU A 209 7.97 5.79 13.22
C GLU A 209 6.85 6.82 13.52
N ILE A 210 5.98 7.06 12.54
CA ILE A 210 4.86 7.97 12.69
C ILE A 210 3.86 7.30 13.63
N PRO A 211 3.45 7.99 14.70
CA PRO A 211 2.43 7.46 15.59
C PRO A 211 1.20 7.09 14.77
N THR A 212 0.62 5.96 15.12
CA THR A 212 -0.53 5.36 14.45
C THR A 212 -1.52 6.40 13.95
N THR A 213 -1.84 6.34 12.66
CA THR A 213 -2.88 7.19 12.07
C THR A 213 -4.16 7.06 12.89
N THR A 214 -4.76 8.19 13.24
CA THR A 214 -6.04 8.19 13.94
C THR A 214 -7.16 7.91 12.95
N ILE A 215 -8.08 6.99 13.31
CA ILE A 215 -9.31 6.76 12.52
C ILE A 215 -10.35 7.77 12.99
N ALA A 216 -10.87 8.55 12.04
CA ALA A 216 -12.00 9.45 12.29
C ALA A 216 -13.31 8.64 12.35
N PRO A 217 -14.35 9.15 13.04
CA PRO A 217 -15.63 8.43 13.19
C PRO A 217 -16.27 7.97 11.87
N HIS A 218 -16.03 8.65 10.77
CA HIS A 218 -16.53 8.29 9.43
C HIS A 218 -15.59 7.35 8.63
N GLY A 219 -14.61 6.69 9.28
CA GLY A 219 -13.77 5.69 8.64
C GLY A 219 -12.59 6.23 7.81
N ILE A 220 -12.34 7.55 7.82
CA ILE A 220 -11.14 8.14 7.21
C ILE A 220 -10.01 8.14 8.21
N ARG A 221 -8.81 7.74 7.78
CA ARG A 221 -7.58 7.87 8.59
C ARG A 221 -6.89 9.20 8.33
N CYS A 222 -6.16 9.69 9.34
CA CYS A 222 -5.44 10.94 9.30
C CYS A 222 -4.01 10.77 9.81
N THR A 223 -3.02 11.35 9.13
CA THR A 223 -1.63 11.39 9.59
C THR A 223 -1.41 12.33 10.78
N GLY A 224 -2.43 13.09 11.11
CA GLY A 224 -2.38 13.95 12.26
C GLY A 224 -1.57 15.26 12.11
N ASP A 225 -1.03 15.55 10.94
CA ASP A 225 -0.06 16.64 10.71
C ASP A 225 -0.67 17.88 10.01
N SER A 226 -1.94 18.21 10.29
CA SER A 226 -2.61 19.32 9.63
C SER A 226 -2.45 20.65 10.36
N ASN A 227 -2.17 21.72 9.62
CA ASN A 227 -2.20 23.11 10.13
C ASN A 227 -3.58 23.51 10.68
N LYS A 228 -4.64 22.77 10.34
CA LYS A 228 -5.99 22.94 10.88
C LYS A 228 -6.05 22.68 12.40
N LYS A 229 -5.18 21.81 12.95
CA LYS A 229 -5.07 21.59 14.40
C LYS A 229 -4.82 22.89 15.15
N ASP A 230 -3.91 23.73 14.66
CA ASP A 230 -3.55 24.98 15.32
C ASP A 230 -4.69 26.01 15.21
N GLN A 231 -5.42 26.04 14.10
CA GLN A 231 -6.59 26.90 13.94
C GLN A 231 -7.72 26.50 14.87
N ILE A 232 -8.01 25.21 15.00
CA ILE A 232 -9.05 24.67 15.87
C ILE A 232 -8.65 24.86 17.34
N THR A 233 -7.39 24.57 17.69
CA THR A 233 -6.88 24.82 19.04
C THR A 233 -7.02 26.29 19.44
N ARG A 234 -6.76 27.23 18.52
CA ARG A 234 -6.98 28.67 18.76
C ARG A 234 -8.46 29.02 18.94
N LYS A 235 -9.36 28.45 18.13
CA LYS A 235 -10.80 28.64 18.26
C LYS A 235 -11.32 28.13 19.61
N LEU A 236 -10.92 26.91 20.00
CA LEU A 236 -11.31 26.32 21.29
C LEU A 236 -10.78 27.13 22.48
N LYS A 237 -9.54 27.59 22.38
CA LYS A 237 -8.96 28.48 23.42
C LYS A 237 -9.71 29.80 23.54
N ASN A 238 -10.16 30.37 22.42
CA ASN A 238 -10.97 31.58 22.42
C ASN A 238 -12.37 31.36 23.03
N LEU A 239 -12.86 30.13 23.05
CA LEU A 239 -14.10 29.71 23.69
C LEU A 239 -13.90 29.27 25.16
N GLY A 240 -12.68 29.42 25.71
CA GLY A 240 -12.36 29.08 27.09
C GLY A 240 -12.11 27.58 27.33
N ILE A 241 -11.94 26.79 26.27
CA ILE A 241 -11.66 25.35 26.34
C ILE A 241 -10.16 25.14 26.15
N ASP A 242 -9.43 24.89 27.23
CA ASP A 242 -8.02 24.53 27.19
C ASP A 242 -7.87 23.01 26.97
N LEU A 243 -7.45 22.62 25.76
CA LEU A 243 -7.05 21.23 25.49
C LEU A 243 -5.72 20.94 26.20
N VAL A 244 -5.67 19.84 26.94
CA VAL A 244 -4.43 19.35 27.57
C VAL A 244 -3.34 19.25 26.51
N LYS A 245 -2.16 19.77 26.80
CA LYS A 245 -1.03 20.01 25.86
C LYS A 245 -0.61 18.82 24.99
N ASN A 246 -1.02 17.59 25.31
CA ASN A 246 -0.64 16.36 24.60
C ASN A 246 -1.73 15.78 23.67
N GLU A 247 -2.91 16.39 23.60
CA GLU A 247 -4.02 15.87 22.78
C GLU A 247 -4.46 16.86 21.70
N LYS A 248 -3.54 17.28 20.86
CA LYS A 248 -3.88 18.07 19.66
C LYS A 248 -4.61 17.19 18.64
N LYS A 249 -5.87 16.85 18.88
CA LYS A 249 -6.72 16.14 17.92
C LYS A 249 -7.42 17.14 17.00
N CYS A 250 -7.53 16.80 15.72
CA CYS A 250 -8.32 17.59 14.78
C CYS A 250 -9.80 17.27 15.02
N THR A 251 -10.61 18.28 15.35
CA THR A 251 -12.05 18.12 15.60
C THR A 251 -12.92 18.39 14.35
N ALA A 252 -12.34 18.90 13.27
CA ALA A 252 -13.06 19.19 12.02
C ALA A 252 -13.24 17.94 11.15
N PHE A 253 -13.86 16.88 11.69
CA PHE A 253 -13.93 15.60 10.99
C PHE A 253 -14.78 15.65 9.71
N LEU A 254 -15.79 16.51 9.61
CA LEU A 254 -16.57 16.71 8.38
C LEU A 254 -15.75 17.34 7.24
N GLU A 255 -14.61 17.95 7.56
CA GLU A 255 -13.67 18.51 6.57
C GLU A 255 -12.55 17.53 6.19
N CYS A 256 -12.57 16.29 6.74
CA CYS A 256 -11.53 15.30 6.44
C CYS A 256 -11.49 14.94 4.96
N PHE A 257 -12.63 14.90 4.29
CA PHE A 257 -12.70 14.60 2.85
C PHE A 257 -11.95 15.63 1.99
N ASP A 258 -11.86 16.86 2.46
CA ASP A 258 -11.17 17.98 1.81
C ASP A 258 -9.75 18.19 2.37
N CYS A 259 -9.33 17.36 3.33
CA CYS A 259 -8.06 17.52 4.00
C CYS A 259 -6.92 16.88 3.20
N PRO A 260 -5.77 17.56 3.00
CA PRO A 260 -4.62 16.99 2.32
C PRO A 260 -3.99 15.80 3.06
N TYR A 261 -4.29 15.64 4.35
CA TYR A 261 -3.73 14.60 5.22
C TYR A 261 -4.66 13.40 5.42
N HIS A 262 -5.79 13.34 4.70
CA HIS A 262 -6.67 12.19 4.77
C HIS A 262 -6.07 11.00 4.03
N ILE A 263 -6.36 9.82 4.55
CA ILE A 263 -5.95 8.53 3.96
C ILE A 263 -7.17 7.62 3.93
N LEU A 264 -7.44 7.05 2.76
CA LEU A 264 -8.45 6.01 2.59
C LEU A 264 -7.77 4.65 2.68
N VAL A 265 -8.24 3.78 3.58
CA VAL A 265 -7.71 2.43 3.76
C VAL A 265 -8.84 1.43 3.56
N ALA A 266 -8.60 0.45 2.70
CA ALA A 266 -9.53 -0.64 2.44
C ALA A 266 -9.47 -1.69 3.56
N SER A 267 -9.82 -1.32 4.79
CA SER A 267 -10.04 -2.24 5.89
C SER A 267 -11.54 -2.45 6.12
N GLU A 268 -11.93 -3.62 6.60
CA GLU A 268 -13.32 -3.90 6.97
C GLU A 268 -13.86 -2.87 7.96
N LEU A 269 -13.04 -2.51 8.98
CA LEU A 269 -13.44 -1.55 10.00
C LEU A 269 -13.69 -0.15 9.43
N ASP A 270 -12.78 0.34 8.59
CA ASP A 270 -12.89 1.69 8.02
C ASP A 270 -14.12 1.80 7.10
N ILE A 271 -14.36 0.75 6.30
CA ILE A 271 -15.52 0.69 5.39
C ILE A 271 -16.82 0.55 6.20
N TRP A 272 -16.85 -0.28 7.25
CA TRP A 272 -18.02 -0.42 8.12
C TRP A 272 -18.39 0.87 8.84
N LEU A 273 -17.40 1.62 9.35
CA LEU A 273 -17.60 2.95 9.91
C LEU A 273 -18.20 3.90 8.87
N MET A 274 -17.66 3.89 7.64
CA MET A 274 -18.12 4.78 6.57
C MET A 274 -19.52 4.43 6.10
N LEU A 275 -19.87 3.15 5.97
CA LEU A 275 -21.23 2.69 5.64
C LEU A 275 -22.21 3.11 6.73
N SER A 276 -21.88 2.92 8.01
CA SER A 276 -22.72 3.29 9.14
C SER A 276 -22.94 4.80 9.21
N PHE A 277 -21.89 5.57 8.97
CA PHE A 277 -21.99 7.03 8.92
C PHE A 277 -22.84 7.51 7.72
N TYR A 278 -22.68 6.88 6.54
CA TYR A 278 -23.46 7.20 5.35
C TYR A 278 -24.96 7.00 5.56
N GLU A 279 -25.37 5.89 6.16
CA GLU A 279 -26.77 5.63 6.50
C GLU A 279 -27.35 6.71 7.40
N GLN A 280 -26.62 7.08 8.45
CA GLN A 280 -27.07 8.14 9.37
C GLN A 280 -27.13 9.52 8.71
N VAL A 281 -26.19 9.87 7.83
CA VAL A 281 -26.23 11.12 7.06
C VAL A 281 -27.47 11.16 6.15
N THR A 282 -27.78 10.04 5.51
CA THR A 282 -28.97 9.91 4.66
C THR A 282 -30.25 10.06 5.46
N GLU A 283 -30.32 9.48 6.66
CA GLU A 283 -31.48 9.60 7.55
C GLU A 283 -31.66 11.03 8.07
N ILE A 284 -30.61 11.69 8.56
CA ILE A 284 -30.66 13.08 9.05
C ILE A 284 -31.09 14.07 7.96
N LYS A 285 -30.72 13.83 6.74
CA LYS A 285 -31.08 14.68 5.61
C LYS A 285 -32.60 14.80 5.43
N GLU A 286 -33.33 13.72 5.74
CA GLU A 286 -34.80 13.69 5.66
C GLU A 286 -35.48 14.35 6.89
N ILE A 287 -34.73 14.58 7.99
CA ILE A 287 -35.25 15.17 9.24
C ILE A 287 -34.57 16.53 9.54
N PRO A 288 -34.82 17.57 8.75
CA PRO A 288 -34.05 18.82 8.77
C PRO A 288 -34.20 19.67 10.04
N SER A 289 -35.16 19.36 10.91
CA SER A 289 -35.46 20.19 12.11
C SER A 289 -34.62 19.82 13.34
N GLN A 290 -33.78 18.77 13.27
CA GLN A 290 -33.07 18.26 14.44
C GLN A 290 -31.55 18.49 14.40
N ASN A 291 -31.04 19.20 13.38
CA ASN A 291 -29.59 19.41 13.28
C ASN A 291 -29.23 20.86 12.94
N SER A 292 -28.08 21.32 13.42
CA SER A 292 -27.51 22.64 13.16
C SER A 292 -26.72 22.72 11.83
N ILE A 293 -26.62 21.61 11.09
CA ILE A 293 -25.81 21.55 9.87
C ILE A 293 -26.64 22.02 8.68
N PRO A 294 -26.11 22.95 7.86
CA PRO A 294 -26.83 23.40 6.65
C PRO A 294 -27.12 22.22 5.71
N LYS A 295 -28.34 22.13 5.21
CA LYS A 295 -28.75 21.08 4.25
C LYS A 295 -27.75 20.90 3.10
N LYS A 296 -27.29 22.00 2.53
CA LYS A 296 -26.30 21.96 1.44
C LYS A 296 -25.05 21.14 1.83
N LYS A 297 -24.57 21.30 3.05
CA LYS A 297 -23.40 20.56 3.56
C LYS A 297 -23.68 19.07 3.71
N LEU A 298 -24.86 18.68 4.15
CA LEU A 298 -25.28 17.28 4.23
C LEU A 298 -25.33 16.61 2.85
N TYR A 299 -25.87 17.29 1.84
CA TYR A 299 -25.87 16.78 0.46
C TYR A 299 -24.45 16.63 -0.11
N GLU A 300 -23.55 17.57 0.17
CA GLU A 300 -22.15 17.49 -0.22
C GLU A 300 -21.46 16.27 0.42
N ILE A 301 -21.65 16.08 1.73
CA ILE A 301 -21.06 14.96 2.48
C ILE A 301 -21.61 13.63 1.95
N GLU A 302 -22.93 13.51 1.78
CA GLU A 302 -23.57 12.31 1.21
C GLU A 302 -23.00 11.97 -0.17
N ALA A 303 -22.88 12.94 -1.06
CA ALA A 303 -22.34 12.73 -2.40
C ALA A 303 -20.88 12.26 -2.37
N ILE A 304 -20.05 12.79 -1.47
CA ILE A 304 -18.65 12.38 -1.30
C ILE A 304 -18.59 10.95 -0.74
N LEU A 305 -19.38 10.65 0.30
CA LEU A 305 -19.44 9.31 0.90
C LEU A 305 -19.88 8.26 -0.12
N SER A 306 -20.95 8.51 -0.86
CA SER A 306 -21.45 7.60 -1.89
C SER A 306 -20.38 7.28 -2.94
N ARG A 307 -19.70 8.31 -3.45
CA ARG A 307 -18.60 8.13 -4.41
C ARG A 307 -17.43 7.36 -3.82
N THR A 308 -17.07 7.64 -2.57
CA THR A 308 -15.96 6.96 -1.89
C THR A 308 -16.29 5.48 -1.64
N LEU A 309 -17.52 5.18 -1.22
CA LEU A 309 -18.00 3.80 -1.04
C LEU A 309 -18.01 3.03 -2.36
N THR A 310 -18.47 3.64 -3.45
CA THR A 310 -18.39 3.02 -4.80
C THR A 310 -16.94 2.69 -5.19
N ARG A 311 -16.00 3.55 -4.83
CA ARG A 311 -14.57 3.30 -5.09
C ARG A 311 -14.02 2.17 -4.23
N PHE A 312 -14.44 2.05 -2.97
CA PHE A 312 -14.10 0.90 -2.13
C PHE A 312 -14.65 -0.41 -2.70
N GLU A 313 -15.90 -0.43 -3.14
CA GLU A 313 -16.53 -1.59 -3.78
C GLU A 313 -15.75 -2.06 -5.01
N GLN A 314 -15.31 -1.12 -5.85
CA GLN A 314 -14.53 -1.43 -7.06
C GLN A 314 -13.11 -1.89 -6.76
N LYS A 315 -12.45 -1.33 -5.77
CA LYS A 315 -11.02 -1.53 -5.51
C LYS A 315 -10.74 -2.64 -4.49
N ALA A 316 -11.64 -2.88 -3.58
CA ALA A 316 -11.53 -3.86 -2.49
C ALA A 316 -12.88 -4.58 -2.26
N PRO A 317 -13.36 -5.34 -3.26
CA PRO A 317 -14.70 -5.93 -3.23
C PRO A 317 -14.91 -6.89 -2.06
N GLU A 318 -13.87 -7.64 -1.65
CA GLU A 318 -13.96 -8.59 -0.53
C GLU A 318 -14.17 -7.87 0.80
N GLN A 319 -13.36 -6.85 1.08
CA GLN A 319 -13.45 -6.05 2.30
C GLN A 319 -14.76 -5.25 2.35
N TYR A 320 -15.21 -4.75 1.19
CA TYR A 320 -16.47 -4.04 1.08
C TYR A 320 -17.66 -4.96 1.35
N ALA A 321 -17.67 -6.18 0.78
CA ALA A 321 -18.72 -7.17 1.02
C ALA A 321 -18.79 -7.58 2.49
N SER A 322 -17.65 -7.86 3.12
CA SER A 322 -17.55 -8.19 4.55
C SER A 322 -18.07 -7.05 5.44
N ALA A 323 -17.67 -5.81 5.15
CA ALA A 323 -18.14 -4.64 5.89
C ALA A 323 -19.64 -4.38 5.72
N LYS A 324 -20.18 -4.65 4.53
CA LYS A 324 -21.61 -4.53 4.22
C LYS A 324 -22.43 -5.59 4.97
N GLU A 325 -22.00 -6.85 4.95
CA GLU A 325 -22.62 -7.93 5.73
C GLU A 325 -22.65 -7.58 7.22
N LYS A 326 -21.55 -7.06 7.76
CA LYS A 326 -21.46 -6.62 9.14
C LYS A 326 -22.41 -5.45 9.44
N MET A 327 -22.55 -4.52 8.51
CA MET A 327 -23.47 -3.39 8.60
C MET A 327 -24.94 -3.86 8.60
N GLU A 328 -25.31 -4.85 7.78
CA GLU A 328 -26.65 -5.44 7.72
C GLU A 328 -27.02 -6.14 9.03
N ILE A 329 -26.05 -6.73 9.75
CA ILE A 329 -26.27 -7.31 11.06
C ILE A 329 -26.42 -6.21 12.12
N SER A 330 -25.53 -5.24 12.12
CA SER A 330 -25.56 -4.11 13.04
C SER A 330 -24.73 -2.94 12.51
N PRO A 331 -25.24 -1.71 12.50
CA PRO A 331 -24.41 -0.54 12.27
C PRO A 331 -23.33 -0.42 13.36
N HIS A 332 -22.27 0.33 13.05
CA HIS A 332 -21.20 0.55 14.03
C HIS A 332 -21.76 1.22 15.31
N PRO A 333 -21.33 0.82 16.53
CA PRO A 333 -21.87 1.34 17.79
C PRO A 333 -21.90 2.88 17.92
N LEU A 334 -20.99 3.59 17.24
CA LEU A 334 -21.00 5.05 17.17
C LEU A 334 -22.23 5.63 16.43
N PHE A 335 -22.91 4.82 15.61
CA PHE A 335 -23.97 5.25 14.69
C PHE A 335 -25.23 4.40 14.79
N THR A 336 -25.50 3.82 15.98
CA THR A 336 -26.69 2.99 16.21
C THR A 336 -27.98 3.80 16.31
N ASN A 337 -27.87 5.11 16.50
CA ASN A 337 -29.02 6.01 16.54
C ASN A 337 -28.63 7.45 16.17
N LEU A 338 -29.60 8.23 15.75
CA LEU A 338 -29.46 9.65 15.38
C LEU A 338 -28.83 10.51 16.48
N ARG A 339 -29.08 10.17 17.75
CA ARG A 339 -28.50 10.90 18.88
C ARG A 339 -26.99 10.72 18.92
N GLY A 340 -26.47 9.51 18.67
CA GLY A 340 -25.04 9.25 18.61
C GLY A 340 -24.35 10.04 17.50
N LEU A 341 -25.03 10.23 16.35
CA LEU A 341 -24.51 11.08 15.29
C LEU A 341 -24.55 12.57 15.70
N VAL A 342 -25.66 13.06 16.25
CA VAL A 342 -25.77 14.45 16.72
C VAL A 342 -24.72 14.74 17.79
N ASP A 343 -24.56 13.86 18.78
CA ASP A 343 -23.52 13.97 19.81
C ASP A 343 -22.11 13.99 19.19
N THR A 344 -21.87 13.15 18.18
CA THR A 344 -20.60 13.14 17.45
C THR A 344 -20.38 14.44 16.68
N LEU A 345 -21.41 14.94 16.00
CA LEU A 345 -21.34 16.19 15.25
C LEU A 345 -21.17 17.40 16.18
N GLU A 346 -21.84 17.44 17.33
CA GLU A 346 -21.68 18.50 18.32
C GLU A 346 -20.28 18.53 18.91
N VAL A 347 -19.74 17.36 19.29
CA VAL A 347 -18.37 17.24 19.83
C VAL A 347 -17.30 17.69 18.83
N PHE A 348 -17.53 17.43 17.53
CA PHE A 348 -16.53 17.72 16.49
C PHE A 348 -16.79 19.01 15.68
N ASN A 349 -17.93 19.68 15.86
CA ASN A 349 -18.26 20.91 15.15
C ASN A 349 -18.12 22.20 15.97
N VAL A 350 -17.53 22.13 17.15
CA VAL A 350 -17.27 23.31 18.00
C VAL A 350 -16.07 24.13 17.52
#